data_84e3f4b6d2fc9be4dd0e88b264063974
#
_entry.id   84e3f4b6d2fc9be4dd0e88b264063974
#
_cell.length_a   1.000
_cell.length_b   1.000
_cell.length_c   1.000
_cell.angle_alpha   90.00
_cell.angle_beta   90.00
_cell.angle_gamma   90.00
#
_symmetry.space_group_name_H-M   'P 1'
#
loop_
_entity.id
_entity.type
_entity.pdbx_description
1 polymer ?
#
loop_
_entity_poly.entity_id
_entity_poly.type
_entity_poly.pdbx_seq_one_letter_code
_entity_poly.pdbx_strand_id
1 'polypeptide(L)'
;MPMKTKKVLIIGWDGADWKVASPLMDDGRMPHLKRFVDGGVMGNISTLYPVLSPMLWTSIATGKRAHKHGIYGFIEPDPNTGAVRPITNLGRKCKAIWNILNQQGYKSNVVGWWPSHPAEPINGVMVSNHFQASNAAADKPWPMQKGTIYPASLMQQLAKFRVHPGEIEGELLLPFVPDAARIDQDKDSRLSGLAKIIAETAGVQAVATALMQHEPWDFMGVYFDAIDHFCHGFMKFHPPREPWVDEQDFEMYNNVVTMAYQFHDIMLGAMMEMVDDETTVIIV
;
A
#
# COMPACT_ATOMS: atom_id res chain seq x y z
N MET A 1 -4.11 4.68 -34.71
CA MET A 1 -2.72 4.36 -34.36
C MET A 1 -2.75 3.89 -32.90
N PRO A 2 -2.07 2.83 -32.49
CA PRO A 2 -1.98 2.52 -31.08
C PRO A 2 -1.35 3.71 -30.36
N MET A 3 -1.99 4.21 -29.30
CA MET A 3 -1.41 5.25 -28.45
C MET A 3 -0.08 4.72 -27.89
N LYS A 4 0.97 5.48 -28.09
CA LYS A 4 2.29 5.08 -27.59
C LYS A 4 2.37 5.55 -26.12
N THR A 5 2.20 4.62 -25.20
CA THR A 5 2.43 4.88 -23.78
C THR A 5 3.80 5.49 -23.55
N LYS A 6 3.85 6.62 -22.87
CA LYS A 6 5.11 7.28 -22.47
C LYS A 6 5.46 6.99 -21.02
N LYS A 7 4.44 6.81 -20.17
CA LYS A 7 4.60 6.57 -18.73
C LYS A 7 3.76 5.38 -18.29
N VAL A 8 4.20 4.71 -17.23
CA VAL A 8 3.44 3.62 -16.60
C VAL A 8 3.34 3.86 -15.10
N LEU A 9 2.12 3.88 -14.58
CA LEU A 9 1.81 3.89 -13.15
C LEU A 9 1.22 2.54 -12.75
N ILE A 10 1.86 1.85 -11.80
CA ILE A 10 1.30 0.64 -11.19
C ILE A 10 0.91 0.95 -9.76
N ILE A 11 -0.35 0.71 -9.41
CA ILE A 11 -0.91 0.86 -8.06
C ILE A 11 -1.23 -0.54 -7.54
N GLY A 12 -0.55 -0.95 -6.49
CA GLY A 12 -0.82 -2.21 -5.80
C GLY A 12 -1.80 -1.99 -4.64
N TRP A 13 -2.91 -2.71 -4.63
CA TRP A 13 -3.89 -2.77 -3.54
C TRP A 13 -3.90 -4.17 -2.96
N ASP A 14 -3.05 -4.41 -1.94
CA ASP A 14 -2.95 -5.73 -1.32
C ASP A 14 -4.28 -6.14 -0.65
N GLY A 15 -4.71 -7.36 -0.93
CA GLY A 15 -5.94 -7.92 -0.37
C GLY A 15 -7.24 -7.39 -0.98
N ALA A 16 -7.20 -6.56 -2.04
CA ALA A 16 -8.42 -6.08 -2.70
C ALA A 16 -9.16 -7.22 -3.42
N ASP A 17 -10.50 -7.27 -3.26
CA ASP A 17 -11.36 -8.28 -3.88
C ASP A 17 -12.55 -7.62 -4.58
N TRP A 18 -12.84 -8.06 -5.80
CA TRP A 18 -14.00 -7.64 -6.56
C TRP A 18 -15.34 -7.93 -5.86
N LYS A 19 -15.39 -8.91 -4.96
CA LYS A 19 -16.59 -9.19 -4.15
C LYS A 19 -17.00 -8.03 -3.26
N VAL A 20 -16.03 -7.20 -2.83
CA VAL A 20 -16.29 -5.99 -2.05
C VAL A 20 -16.35 -4.77 -2.98
N ALA A 21 -15.42 -4.65 -3.93
CA ALA A 21 -15.35 -3.48 -4.80
C ALA A 21 -16.54 -3.36 -5.77
N SER A 22 -17.00 -4.47 -6.39
CA SER A 22 -18.05 -4.40 -7.39
C SER A 22 -19.37 -3.87 -6.86
N PRO A 23 -19.93 -4.36 -5.72
CA PRO A 23 -21.13 -3.76 -5.15
C PRO A 23 -20.98 -2.27 -4.82
N LEU A 24 -19.81 -1.85 -4.34
CA LEU A 24 -19.55 -0.44 -4.00
C LEU A 24 -19.48 0.45 -5.24
N MET A 25 -18.96 -0.06 -6.35
CA MET A 25 -19.00 0.64 -7.64
C MET A 25 -20.42 0.77 -8.18
N ASP A 26 -21.22 -0.32 -8.09
CA ASP A 26 -22.61 -0.35 -8.56
C ASP A 26 -23.50 0.61 -7.75
N ASP A 27 -23.24 0.74 -6.46
CA ASP A 27 -23.92 1.68 -5.54
C ASP A 27 -23.40 3.13 -5.66
N GLY A 28 -22.42 3.40 -6.54
CA GLY A 28 -21.83 4.73 -6.71
C GLY A 28 -20.90 5.17 -5.56
N ARG A 29 -20.51 4.24 -4.69
CA ARG A 29 -19.66 4.51 -3.51
C ARG A 29 -18.16 4.46 -3.83
N MET A 30 -17.78 3.97 -5.00
CA MET A 30 -16.42 3.98 -5.55
C MET A 30 -16.43 4.56 -6.97
N PRO A 31 -16.71 5.86 -7.13
CA PRO A 31 -16.89 6.48 -8.45
C PRO A 31 -15.61 6.58 -9.27
N HIS A 32 -14.44 6.71 -8.62
CA HIS A 32 -13.16 6.81 -9.33
C HIS A 32 -12.75 5.46 -9.91
N LEU A 33 -12.85 4.38 -9.12
CA LEU A 33 -12.60 3.02 -9.60
C LEU A 33 -13.61 2.62 -10.67
N LYS A 34 -14.90 2.98 -10.49
CA LYS A 34 -15.94 2.73 -11.49
C LYS A 34 -15.58 3.37 -12.84
N ARG A 35 -15.22 4.67 -12.84
CA ARG A 35 -14.79 5.37 -14.05
C ARG A 35 -13.55 4.76 -14.68
N PHE A 36 -12.58 4.33 -13.85
CA PHE A 36 -11.36 3.67 -14.31
C PHE A 36 -11.67 2.33 -14.99
N VAL A 37 -12.56 1.53 -14.42
CA VAL A 37 -13.02 0.24 -14.97
C VAL A 37 -13.82 0.43 -16.27
N ASP A 38 -14.74 1.40 -16.30
CA ASP A 38 -15.57 1.68 -17.48
C ASP A 38 -14.75 2.19 -18.67
N GLY A 39 -13.65 2.89 -18.39
CA GLY A 39 -12.72 3.41 -19.41
C GLY A 39 -11.59 2.44 -19.80
N GLY A 40 -11.48 1.30 -19.14
CA GLY A 40 -10.35 0.39 -19.25
C GLY A 40 -10.72 -1.07 -19.51
N VAL A 41 -9.90 -1.94 -18.99
CA VAL A 41 -10.10 -3.41 -19.04
C VAL A 41 -9.87 -3.97 -17.64
N MET A 42 -10.83 -4.72 -17.13
CA MET A 42 -10.71 -5.43 -15.85
C MET A 42 -10.69 -6.93 -16.03
N GLY A 43 -10.14 -7.63 -15.05
CA GLY A 43 -10.16 -9.09 -15.01
C GLY A 43 -9.63 -9.66 -13.71
N ASN A 44 -9.81 -10.94 -13.53
CA ASN A 44 -9.26 -11.67 -12.39
C ASN A 44 -7.87 -12.19 -12.73
N ILE A 45 -6.95 -12.06 -11.80
CA ILE A 45 -5.64 -12.73 -11.84
C ILE A 45 -5.62 -13.88 -10.83
N SER A 46 -5.00 -14.99 -11.22
CA SER A 46 -4.80 -16.12 -10.30
C SER A 46 -3.66 -15.81 -9.35
N THR A 47 -3.91 -15.99 -8.05
CA THR A 47 -2.85 -15.89 -7.05
C THR A 47 -1.89 -17.09 -7.11
N LEU A 48 -0.72 -16.95 -6.51
CA LEU A 48 0.25 -18.02 -6.30
C LEU A 48 0.14 -18.57 -4.88
N TYR A 49 0.50 -19.83 -4.70
CA TYR A 49 0.54 -20.46 -3.38
C TYR A 49 1.98 -20.67 -2.91
N PRO A 50 2.23 -20.48 -1.59
CA PRO A 50 1.32 -19.95 -0.56
C PRO A 50 0.95 -18.48 -0.84
N VAL A 51 -0.22 -18.04 -0.36
CA VAL A 51 -0.68 -16.63 -0.51
C VAL A 51 0.04 -15.78 0.53
N LEU A 52 1.20 -15.24 0.17
CA LEU A 52 2.07 -14.45 1.05
C LEU A 52 2.53 -13.20 0.29
N SER A 53 2.15 -12.03 0.77
CA SER A 53 2.36 -10.75 0.10
C SER A 53 3.80 -10.50 -0.35
N PRO A 54 4.88 -10.78 0.44
CA PRO A 54 6.24 -10.56 -0.03
C PRO A 54 6.59 -11.37 -1.28
N MET A 55 6.10 -12.63 -1.34
CA MET A 55 6.30 -13.51 -2.50
C MET A 55 5.51 -13.05 -3.72
N LEU A 56 4.24 -12.67 -3.52
CA LEU A 56 3.34 -12.26 -4.59
C LEU A 56 3.80 -10.95 -5.22
N TRP A 57 4.06 -9.94 -4.40
CA TRP A 57 4.47 -8.62 -4.87
C TRP A 57 5.88 -8.61 -5.48
N THR A 58 6.78 -9.49 -5.00
CA THR A 58 8.05 -9.74 -5.71
C THR A 58 7.81 -10.42 -7.05
N SER A 59 6.84 -11.34 -7.15
CA SER A 59 6.49 -11.99 -8.42
C SER A 59 5.96 -10.98 -9.44
N ILE A 60 5.10 -10.04 -9.00
CA ILE A 60 4.59 -8.94 -9.84
C ILE A 60 5.76 -8.06 -10.30
N ALA A 61 6.61 -7.60 -9.37
CA ALA A 61 7.74 -6.72 -9.68
C ALA A 61 8.77 -7.35 -10.62
N THR A 62 8.92 -8.67 -10.63
CA THR A 62 10.00 -9.36 -11.36
C THR A 62 9.51 -10.15 -12.57
N GLY A 63 8.22 -10.43 -12.68
CA GLY A 63 7.67 -11.36 -13.66
C GLY A 63 8.18 -12.80 -13.48
N LYS A 64 8.64 -13.15 -12.26
CA LYS A 64 9.22 -14.47 -11.93
C LYS A 64 8.50 -15.07 -10.73
N ARG A 65 8.55 -16.40 -10.61
CA ARG A 65 8.07 -17.14 -9.43
C ARG A 65 9.15 -17.20 -8.35
N ALA A 66 8.76 -17.53 -7.10
CA ALA A 66 9.62 -17.54 -5.92
C ALA A 66 10.95 -18.29 -6.10
N HIS A 67 10.93 -19.46 -6.76
CA HIS A 67 12.15 -20.23 -7.02
C HIS A 67 13.19 -19.52 -7.92
N LYS A 68 12.76 -18.46 -8.64
CA LYS A 68 13.64 -17.62 -9.46
C LYS A 68 14.01 -16.31 -8.75
N HIS A 69 13.04 -15.64 -8.11
CA HIS A 69 13.32 -14.37 -7.45
C HIS A 69 13.83 -14.51 -6.01
N GLY A 70 13.68 -15.69 -5.36
CA GLY A 70 14.29 -15.99 -4.07
C GLY A 70 13.54 -15.50 -2.83
N ILE A 71 12.41 -14.81 -2.98
CA ILE A 71 11.57 -14.34 -1.87
C ILE A 71 10.40 -15.32 -1.70
N TYR A 72 10.33 -16.00 -0.55
CA TYR A 72 9.34 -17.06 -0.32
C TYR A 72 8.26 -16.66 0.69
N GLY A 73 8.48 -15.63 1.50
CA GLY A 73 7.56 -15.22 2.55
C GLY A 73 8.11 -14.08 3.39
N PHE A 74 7.61 -13.96 4.62
CA PHE A 74 7.90 -12.83 5.51
C PHE A 74 9.26 -12.88 6.19
N ILE A 75 9.89 -14.06 6.21
CA ILE A 75 11.15 -14.30 6.92
C ILE A 75 12.18 -14.97 6.02
N GLU A 76 13.45 -14.74 6.34
CA GLU A 76 14.59 -15.38 5.70
C GLU A 76 15.64 -15.81 6.74
N PRO A 77 16.51 -16.81 6.47
CA PRO A 77 17.68 -17.07 7.29
C PRO A 77 18.68 -15.91 7.20
N ASP A 78 19.19 -15.46 8.34
CA ASP A 78 20.33 -14.55 8.35
C ASP A 78 21.59 -15.30 7.89
N PRO A 79 22.27 -14.86 6.82
CA PRO A 79 23.42 -15.58 6.28
C PRO A 79 24.63 -15.64 7.22
N ASN A 80 24.71 -14.75 8.23
CA ASN A 80 25.83 -14.70 9.15
C ASN A 80 25.62 -15.57 10.40
N THR A 81 24.37 -15.65 10.86
CA THR A 81 24.05 -16.29 12.15
C THR A 81 23.20 -17.54 12.00
N GLY A 82 22.56 -17.75 10.84
CA GLY A 82 21.57 -18.79 10.63
C GLY A 82 20.24 -18.54 11.36
N ALA A 83 20.12 -17.47 12.14
CA ALA A 83 18.89 -17.08 12.80
C ALA A 83 17.84 -16.61 11.79
N VAL A 84 16.57 -16.69 12.19
CA VAL A 84 15.47 -16.18 11.36
C VAL A 84 15.36 -14.66 11.53
N ARG A 85 15.24 -13.94 10.41
CA ARG A 85 15.01 -12.50 10.39
C ARG A 85 13.88 -12.12 9.41
N PRO A 86 13.28 -10.94 9.54
CA PRO A 86 12.35 -10.43 8.53
C PRO A 86 12.98 -10.40 7.14
N ILE A 87 12.17 -10.68 6.12
CA ILE A 87 12.62 -10.64 4.71
C ILE A 87 13.07 -9.24 4.33
N THR A 88 14.12 -9.17 3.54
CA THR A 88 14.66 -7.92 3.01
C THR A 88 14.74 -7.96 1.49
N ASN A 89 14.88 -6.79 0.86
CA ASN A 89 15.14 -6.68 -0.58
C ASN A 89 16.43 -7.40 -1.00
N LEU A 90 17.38 -7.56 -0.09
CA LEU A 90 18.67 -8.23 -0.36
C LEU A 90 18.54 -9.72 -0.69
N GLY A 91 17.43 -10.36 -0.28
CA GLY A 91 17.12 -11.75 -0.63
C GLY A 91 16.72 -11.93 -2.11
N ARG A 92 16.39 -10.87 -2.83
CA ARG A 92 15.93 -10.92 -4.21
C ARG A 92 17.07 -11.25 -5.18
N LYS A 93 16.92 -12.33 -5.95
CA LYS A 93 17.95 -12.91 -6.85
C LYS A 93 17.82 -12.48 -8.31
N CYS A 94 16.82 -11.69 -8.67
CA CYS A 94 16.61 -11.23 -10.04
C CYS A 94 16.18 -9.76 -10.07
N LYS A 95 16.29 -9.14 -11.24
CA LYS A 95 15.92 -7.74 -11.45
C LYS A 95 14.41 -7.56 -11.36
N ALA A 96 13.99 -6.51 -10.67
CA ALA A 96 12.64 -6.00 -10.77
C ALA A 96 12.48 -5.10 -12.01
N ILE A 97 11.24 -4.78 -12.36
CA ILE A 97 10.92 -3.95 -13.52
C ILE A 97 11.65 -2.61 -13.49
N TRP A 98 11.74 -1.94 -12.35
CA TRP A 98 12.49 -0.68 -12.23
C TRP A 98 13.99 -0.82 -12.48
N ASN A 99 14.60 -1.98 -12.15
CA ASN A 99 16.00 -2.23 -12.48
C ASN A 99 16.19 -2.44 -14.00
N ILE A 100 15.24 -3.12 -14.65
CA ILE A 100 15.27 -3.36 -16.09
C ILE A 100 15.11 -2.03 -16.85
N LEU A 101 14.14 -1.21 -16.44
CA LEU A 101 13.87 0.11 -17.02
C LEU A 101 15.08 1.05 -16.87
N ASN A 102 15.70 1.07 -15.68
CA ASN A 102 16.90 1.88 -15.43
C ASN A 102 18.07 1.52 -16.35
N GLN A 103 18.23 0.24 -16.71
CA GLN A 103 19.26 -0.18 -17.68
C GLN A 103 19.02 0.34 -19.10
N GLN A 104 17.77 0.74 -19.39
CA GLN A 104 17.38 1.38 -20.64
C GLN A 104 17.35 2.91 -20.54
N GLY A 105 17.80 3.48 -19.40
CA GLY A 105 17.85 4.91 -19.17
C GLY A 105 16.55 5.54 -18.63
N TYR A 106 15.48 4.75 -18.46
CA TYR A 106 14.21 5.25 -17.92
C TYR A 106 14.31 5.56 -16.44
N LYS A 107 13.54 6.56 -15.99
CA LYS A 107 13.42 6.96 -14.58
C LYS A 107 12.29 6.21 -13.90
N SER A 108 12.56 5.70 -12.70
CA SER A 108 11.59 4.93 -11.93
C SER A 108 11.45 5.50 -10.53
N ASN A 109 10.23 5.79 -10.10
CA ASN A 109 9.91 6.09 -8.70
C ASN A 109 9.11 4.94 -8.10
N VAL A 110 9.54 4.45 -6.94
CA VAL A 110 8.92 3.29 -6.28
C VAL A 110 8.64 3.62 -4.82
N VAL A 111 7.39 3.41 -4.39
CA VAL A 111 6.92 3.75 -3.05
C VAL A 111 6.25 2.57 -2.39
N GLY A 112 6.70 2.22 -1.19
CA GLY A 112 6.08 1.24 -0.33
C GLY A 112 6.18 -0.21 -0.80
N TRP A 113 6.72 -0.50 -1.98
CA TRP A 113 6.73 -1.86 -2.55
C TRP A 113 7.32 -2.90 -1.61
N TRP A 114 6.71 -4.04 -1.47
CA TRP A 114 7.14 -5.03 -0.50
C TRP A 114 7.68 -6.32 -1.10
N PRO A 115 8.90 -6.79 -0.64
CA PRO A 115 9.89 -6.06 0.16
C PRO A 115 10.75 -5.12 -0.69
N SER A 116 11.06 -3.93 -0.17
CA SER A 116 11.96 -2.97 -0.83
C SER A 116 12.99 -2.35 0.12
N HIS A 117 12.96 -2.70 1.41
CA HIS A 117 13.99 -2.25 2.35
C HIS A 117 15.20 -3.22 2.37
N PRO A 118 16.45 -2.68 2.40
CA PRO A 118 16.81 -1.28 2.20
C PRO A 118 16.56 -0.83 0.77
N ALA A 119 16.21 0.46 0.59
CA ALA A 119 15.99 1.07 -0.71
C ALA A 119 17.24 0.89 -1.59
N GLU A 120 17.05 0.34 -2.77
CA GLU A 120 18.15 0.08 -3.71
C GLU A 120 18.43 1.29 -4.61
N PRO A 121 19.67 1.46 -5.09
CA PRO A 121 20.01 2.49 -6.06
C PRO A 121 19.26 2.27 -7.39
N ILE A 122 18.49 3.29 -7.79
CA ILE A 122 17.75 3.32 -9.05
C ILE A 122 17.93 4.67 -9.74
N ASN A 123 17.63 4.76 -11.03
CA ASN A 123 17.55 6.04 -11.73
C ASN A 123 16.22 6.71 -11.39
N GLY A 124 16.15 7.37 -10.26
CA GLY A 124 14.94 7.97 -9.68
C GLY A 124 14.90 7.84 -8.17
N VAL A 125 13.73 7.69 -7.58
CA VAL A 125 13.53 7.67 -6.14
C VAL A 125 12.89 6.36 -5.68
N MET A 126 13.47 5.73 -4.66
CA MET A 126 12.86 4.61 -3.96
C MET A 126 12.59 4.98 -2.51
N VAL A 127 11.32 4.87 -2.11
CA VAL A 127 10.85 4.96 -0.74
C VAL A 127 10.43 3.56 -0.33
N SER A 128 11.20 2.94 0.57
CA SER A 128 10.99 1.54 0.94
C SER A 128 9.75 1.33 1.81
N ASN A 129 9.32 0.07 1.92
CA ASN A 129 8.23 -0.35 2.80
C ASN A 129 8.47 -0.07 4.31
N HIS A 130 9.64 0.42 4.70
CA HIS A 130 9.92 0.89 6.07
C HIS A 130 9.67 2.39 6.27
N PHE A 131 9.05 3.07 5.30
CA PHE A 131 8.86 4.52 5.35
C PHE A 131 8.08 4.97 6.58
N GLN A 132 7.04 4.25 6.93
CA GLN A 132 6.18 4.52 8.08
C GLN A 132 6.54 3.68 9.33
N ALA A 133 7.50 2.75 9.21
CA ALA A 133 7.85 1.88 10.33
C ALA A 133 8.32 2.68 11.54
N SER A 134 7.59 2.60 12.65
CA SER A 134 7.96 3.16 13.95
C SER A 134 7.06 2.65 15.06
N ASN A 135 7.66 2.54 16.25
CA ASN A 135 6.95 2.33 17.50
C ASN A 135 7.15 3.53 18.47
N ALA A 136 7.53 4.69 17.94
CA ALA A 136 7.71 5.89 18.76
C ALA A 136 6.34 6.41 19.24
N ALA A 137 6.30 6.92 20.47
CA ALA A 137 5.15 7.69 20.94
C ALA A 137 5.10 9.05 20.20
N ALA A 138 3.92 9.66 20.08
CA ALA A 138 3.72 10.91 19.34
C ALA A 138 4.58 12.09 19.82
N ASP A 139 4.89 12.11 21.10
CA ASP A 139 5.73 13.13 21.76
C ASP A 139 7.24 12.85 21.67
N LYS A 140 7.65 11.76 21.03
CA LYS A 140 9.04 11.34 20.90
C LYS A 140 9.58 11.55 19.48
N PRO A 141 10.90 11.76 19.33
CA PRO A 141 11.51 11.79 18.02
C PRO A 141 11.20 10.51 17.23
N TRP A 142 10.83 10.69 15.97
CA TRP A 142 10.53 9.60 15.05
C TRP A 142 11.55 9.54 13.90
N PRO A 143 12.80 9.17 14.19
CA PRO A 143 13.84 9.12 13.17
C PRO A 143 13.53 8.06 12.12
N MET A 144 13.83 8.38 10.86
CA MET A 144 13.75 7.42 9.77
C MET A 144 14.95 6.48 9.79
N GLN A 145 14.70 5.19 9.61
CA GLN A 145 15.75 4.18 9.54
C GLN A 145 16.67 4.45 8.34
N LYS A 146 17.98 4.24 8.53
CA LYS A 146 18.94 4.32 7.42
C LYS A 146 18.58 3.31 6.32
N GLY A 147 18.67 3.72 5.05
CA GLY A 147 18.30 2.88 3.92
C GLY A 147 16.80 2.86 3.61
N THR A 148 15.97 3.69 4.25
CA THR A 148 14.55 3.79 3.92
C THR A 148 14.32 4.48 2.58
N ILE A 149 15.16 5.45 2.21
CA ILE A 149 15.01 6.23 0.98
C ILE A 149 16.30 6.22 0.17
N TYR A 150 16.16 6.10 -1.14
CA TYR A 150 17.21 6.37 -2.11
C TYR A 150 16.72 7.41 -3.14
N PRO A 151 17.53 8.44 -3.48
CA PRO A 151 18.83 8.76 -2.88
C PRO A 151 18.67 9.30 -1.44
N ALA A 152 19.64 9.02 -0.58
CA ALA A 152 19.60 9.40 0.83
C ALA A 152 19.51 10.92 1.07
N SER A 153 19.89 11.74 0.09
CA SER A 153 19.75 13.21 0.14
C SER A 153 18.30 13.68 0.29
N LEU A 154 17.32 12.89 -0.17
CA LEU A 154 15.90 13.22 -0.07
C LEU A 154 15.27 12.82 1.28
N MET A 155 16.02 12.14 2.15
CA MET A 155 15.46 11.57 3.39
C MET A 155 14.80 12.64 4.28
N GLN A 156 15.43 13.79 4.50
CA GLN A 156 14.87 14.86 5.35
C GLN A 156 13.66 15.54 4.71
N GLN A 157 13.66 15.69 3.39
CA GLN A 157 12.56 16.30 2.66
C GLN A 157 11.34 15.38 2.68
N LEU A 158 11.50 14.09 2.34
CA LEU A 158 10.42 13.13 2.26
C LEU A 158 9.90 12.68 3.63
N ALA A 159 10.72 12.75 4.69
CA ALA A 159 10.28 12.47 6.05
C ALA A 159 9.07 13.32 6.50
N LYS A 160 8.91 14.52 5.93
CA LYS A 160 7.79 15.41 6.22
C LYS A 160 6.43 14.92 5.76
N PHE A 161 6.39 13.92 4.89
CA PHE A 161 5.15 13.28 4.41
C PHE A 161 4.73 12.08 5.27
N ARG A 162 5.52 11.74 6.29
CA ARG A 162 5.14 10.70 7.25
C ARG A 162 4.03 11.24 8.14
N VAL A 163 3.03 10.42 8.36
CA VAL A 163 1.91 10.73 9.26
C VAL A 163 2.03 9.84 10.49
N HIS A 164 2.09 10.44 11.67
CA HIS A 164 2.12 9.67 12.92
C HIS A 164 0.71 9.22 13.29
N PRO A 165 0.50 7.97 13.77
CA PRO A 165 -0.84 7.52 14.18
C PRO A 165 -1.53 8.42 15.21
N GLY A 166 -0.76 9.07 16.09
CA GLY A 166 -1.28 10.05 17.05
C GLY A 166 -1.74 11.39 16.44
N GLU A 167 -1.48 11.63 15.15
CA GLU A 167 -1.99 12.80 14.41
C GLU A 167 -3.36 12.50 13.75
N ILE A 168 -3.81 11.25 13.79
CA ILE A 168 -5.14 10.87 13.31
C ILE A 168 -6.17 11.30 14.33
N GLU A 169 -6.79 12.45 14.08
CA GLU A 169 -7.83 13.00 14.93
C GLU A 169 -9.12 12.16 14.87
N GLY A 170 -9.93 12.25 15.93
CA GLY A 170 -11.17 11.47 16.04
C GLY A 170 -12.09 11.64 14.83
N GLU A 171 -12.16 12.84 14.25
CA GLU A 171 -12.98 13.12 13.07
C GLU A 171 -12.61 12.28 11.86
N LEU A 172 -11.32 11.92 11.68
CA LEU A 172 -10.85 11.05 10.60
C LEU A 172 -11.25 9.58 10.80
N LEU A 173 -11.58 9.19 12.04
CA LEU A 173 -12.05 7.85 12.38
C LEU A 173 -13.57 7.68 12.19
N LEU A 174 -14.34 8.78 12.30
CA LEU A 174 -15.81 8.73 12.23
C LEU A 174 -16.37 8.11 10.94
N PRO A 175 -15.79 8.33 9.74
CA PRO A 175 -16.26 7.63 8.55
C PRO A 175 -16.15 6.11 8.64
N PHE A 176 -15.15 5.61 9.35
CA PHE A 176 -14.92 4.16 9.55
C PHE A 176 -15.75 3.62 10.72
N VAL A 177 -15.80 4.36 11.82
CA VAL A 177 -16.46 3.99 13.07
C VAL A 177 -17.29 5.19 13.56
N PRO A 178 -18.55 5.33 13.09
CA PRO A 178 -19.39 6.50 13.43
C PRO A 178 -19.57 6.71 14.94
N ASP A 179 -19.65 5.64 15.69
CA ASP A 179 -19.84 5.64 17.14
C ASP A 179 -18.53 5.53 17.95
N ALA A 180 -17.39 5.93 17.36
CA ALA A 180 -16.06 5.80 17.99
C ALA A 180 -15.98 6.38 19.41
N ALA A 181 -16.74 7.44 19.71
CA ALA A 181 -16.79 8.06 21.03
C ALA A 181 -17.36 7.13 22.14
N ARG A 182 -18.05 6.03 21.78
CA ARG A 182 -18.60 5.05 22.72
C ARG A 182 -17.58 3.99 23.13
N ILE A 183 -16.42 3.95 22.46
CA ILE A 183 -15.41 2.92 22.68
C ILE A 183 -14.51 3.30 23.87
N ASP A 184 -14.43 2.41 24.85
CA ASP A 184 -13.46 2.49 25.95
C ASP A 184 -12.07 2.05 25.44
N GLN A 185 -11.23 3.03 25.08
CA GLN A 185 -9.91 2.79 24.51
C GLN A 185 -8.92 2.12 25.46
N ASP A 186 -9.19 2.11 26.77
CA ASP A 186 -8.40 1.35 27.74
C ASP A 186 -8.64 -0.16 27.64
N LYS A 187 -9.79 -0.56 27.09
CA LYS A 187 -10.21 -1.96 26.92
C LYS A 187 -10.16 -2.43 25.46
N ASP A 188 -10.33 -1.50 24.53
CA ASP A 188 -10.41 -1.80 23.10
C ASP A 188 -9.38 -1.00 22.30
N SER A 189 -8.32 -1.66 21.90
CA SER A 189 -7.22 -1.06 21.12
C SER A 189 -7.49 -1.00 19.61
N ARG A 190 -8.67 -1.43 19.13
CA ARG A 190 -8.99 -1.49 17.69
C ARG A 190 -8.99 -0.11 17.04
N LEU A 191 -9.40 0.95 17.74
CA LEU A 191 -9.32 2.32 17.22
C LEU A 191 -7.88 2.78 17.02
N SER A 192 -6.97 2.47 17.94
CA SER A 192 -5.56 2.81 17.76
C SER A 192 -4.91 2.02 16.62
N GLY A 193 -5.30 0.76 16.44
CA GLY A 193 -4.93 -0.04 15.28
C GLY A 193 -5.44 0.56 13.96
N LEU A 194 -6.70 1.01 13.95
CA LEU A 194 -7.31 1.67 12.80
C LEU A 194 -6.58 2.98 12.45
N ALA A 195 -6.32 3.83 13.45
CA ALA A 195 -5.56 5.07 13.28
C ALA A 195 -4.16 4.82 12.68
N LYS A 196 -3.51 3.74 13.11
CA LYS A 196 -2.22 3.33 12.57
C LYS A 196 -2.30 3.00 11.07
N ILE A 197 -3.27 2.17 10.66
CA ILE A 197 -3.44 1.80 9.25
C ILE A 197 -3.73 3.05 8.39
N ILE A 198 -4.61 3.94 8.86
CA ILE A 198 -4.93 5.19 8.16
C ILE A 198 -3.68 6.07 8.01
N ALA A 199 -2.91 6.26 9.08
CA ALA A 199 -1.69 7.07 9.06
C ALA A 199 -0.65 6.53 8.09
N GLU A 200 -0.40 5.21 8.14
CA GLU A 200 0.54 4.54 7.24
C GLU A 200 0.12 4.72 5.78
N THR A 201 -1.14 4.54 5.48
CA THR A 201 -1.72 4.70 4.14
C THR A 201 -1.62 6.15 3.66
N ALA A 202 -2.00 7.11 4.52
CA ALA A 202 -1.92 8.53 4.20
C ALA A 202 -0.48 8.99 3.93
N GLY A 203 0.49 8.49 4.70
CA GLY A 203 1.91 8.78 4.49
C GLY A 203 2.43 8.22 3.16
N VAL A 204 2.05 7.00 2.79
CA VAL A 204 2.39 6.42 1.48
C VAL A 204 1.77 7.23 0.35
N GLN A 205 0.48 7.60 0.46
CA GLN A 205 -0.20 8.44 -0.52
C GLN A 205 0.49 9.81 -0.65
N ALA A 206 0.79 10.47 0.46
CA ALA A 206 1.39 11.79 0.48
C ALA A 206 2.77 11.80 -0.21
N VAL A 207 3.63 10.84 0.10
CA VAL A 207 4.95 10.77 -0.54
C VAL A 207 4.85 10.34 -2.01
N ALA A 208 3.91 9.46 -2.37
CA ALA A 208 3.69 9.05 -3.76
C ALA A 208 3.24 10.24 -4.62
N THR A 209 2.24 11.00 -4.17
CA THR A 209 1.74 12.19 -4.89
C THR A 209 2.80 13.28 -4.98
N ALA A 210 3.59 13.50 -3.93
CA ALA A 210 4.70 14.43 -3.98
C ALA A 210 5.75 14.04 -5.04
N LEU A 211 6.10 12.76 -5.14
CA LEU A 211 7.02 12.27 -6.17
C LEU A 211 6.42 12.36 -7.58
N MET A 212 5.12 12.10 -7.75
CA MET A 212 4.44 12.27 -9.04
C MET A 212 4.52 13.71 -9.55
N GLN A 213 4.44 14.70 -8.64
CA GLN A 213 4.42 16.12 -8.97
C GLN A 213 5.81 16.74 -9.15
N HIS A 214 6.79 16.29 -8.37
CA HIS A 214 8.06 17.00 -8.23
C HIS A 214 9.27 16.25 -8.77
N GLU A 215 9.17 14.95 -8.98
CA GLU A 215 10.26 14.14 -9.51
C GLU A 215 9.91 13.60 -10.90
N PRO A 216 10.81 13.68 -11.88
CA PRO A 216 10.54 13.12 -13.20
C PRO A 216 10.51 11.60 -13.15
N TRP A 217 9.53 10.98 -13.85
CA TRP A 217 9.38 9.54 -13.92
C TRP A 217 8.82 9.08 -15.28
N ASP A 218 9.27 7.90 -15.71
CA ASP A 218 8.71 7.12 -16.82
C ASP A 218 7.92 5.93 -16.27
N PHE A 219 8.33 5.43 -15.10
CA PHE A 219 7.66 4.37 -14.36
C PHE A 219 7.44 4.80 -12.91
N MET A 220 6.24 4.56 -12.41
CA MET A 220 5.92 4.71 -11.00
C MET A 220 5.24 3.45 -10.48
N GLY A 221 5.76 2.90 -9.38
CA GLY A 221 5.15 1.79 -8.66
C GLY A 221 4.80 2.23 -7.24
N VAL A 222 3.52 2.19 -6.89
CA VAL A 222 3.04 2.50 -5.53
C VAL A 222 2.32 1.29 -4.97
N TYR A 223 2.64 0.91 -3.74
CA TYR A 223 2.01 -0.22 -3.08
C TYR A 223 1.38 0.19 -1.77
N PHE A 224 0.12 -0.20 -1.60
CA PHE A 224 -0.68 -0.03 -0.40
C PHE A 224 -1.04 -1.42 0.16
N ASP A 225 -0.65 -1.68 1.40
CA ASP A 225 -0.99 -2.89 2.15
C ASP A 225 -2.25 -2.72 3.02
N ALA A 226 -2.85 -1.55 2.97
CA ALA A 226 -3.86 -1.15 3.92
C ALA A 226 -5.16 -1.95 3.81
N ILE A 227 -5.66 -2.29 2.59
CA ILE A 227 -6.90 -3.10 2.47
C ILE A 227 -6.70 -4.46 3.16
N ASP A 228 -5.55 -5.09 2.97
CA ASP A 228 -5.21 -6.34 3.65
C ASP A 228 -5.22 -6.16 5.18
N HIS A 229 -4.59 -5.11 5.69
CA HIS A 229 -4.56 -4.81 7.13
C HIS A 229 -5.95 -4.48 7.69
N PHE A 230 -6.79 -3.71 6.99
CA PHE A 230 -8.18 -3.48 7.38
C PHE A 230 -8.96 -4.80 7.41
N CYS A 231 -8.78 -5.66 6.40
CA CYS A 231 -9.45 -6.95 6.35
C CYS A 231 -8.98 -7.89 7.47
N HIS A 232 -7.69 -7.95 7.77
CA HIS A 232 -7.18 -8.72 8.90
C HIS A 232 -7.80 -8.30 10.24
N GLY A 233 -7.98 -7.01 10.47
CA GLY A 233 -8.58 -6.50 11.70
C GLY A 233 -10.10 -6.61 11.76
N PHE A 234 -10.77 -6.38 10.62
CA PHE A 234 -12.19 -6.02 10.63
C PHE A 234 -13.08 -6.82 9.65
N MET A 235 -12.55 -7.71 8.80
CA MET A 235 -13.37 -8.45 7.83
C MET A 235 -14.46 -9.29 8.51
N LYS A 236 -14.23 -9.80 9.70
CA LYS A 236 -15.22 -10.55 10.49
C LYS A 236 -16.48 -9.72 10.85
N PHE A 237 -16.36 -8.40 10.81
CA PHE A 237 -17.46 -7.48 11.05
C PHE A 237 -18.10 -6.96 9.76
N HIS A 238 -17.54 -7.28 8.58
CA HIS A 238 -18.14 -6.87 7.31
C HIS A 238 -19.46 -7.62 7.08
N PRO A 239 -20.54 -6.93 6.65
CA PRO A 239 -21.84 -7.56 6.42
C PRO A 239 -21.81 -8.69 5.37
N PRO A 240 -22.64 -9.75 5.54
CA PRO A 240 -23.59 -9.94 6.64
C PRO A 240 -22.94 -10.42 7.94
N ARG A 241 -23.55 -10.12 9.09
CA ARG A 241 -23.04 -10.58 10.39
C ARG A 241 -23.10 -12.10 10.50
N GLU A 242 -21.97 -12.70 10.80
CA GLU A 242 -21.89 -14.12 11.10
C GLU A 242 -22.43 -14.43 12.52
N PRO A 243 -23.09 -15.59 12.74
CA PRO A 243 -23.72 -15.90 14.05
C PRO A 243 -22.78 -15.92 15.25
N TRP A 244 -21.48 -16.11 15.02
CA TRP A 244 -20.45 -16.16 16.07
C TRP A 244 -19.84 -14.81 16.39
N VAL A 245 -20.20 -13.76 15.63
CA VAL A 245 -19.72 -12.39 15.86
C VAL A 245 -20.63 -11.69 16.86
N ASP A 246 -20.05 -11.09 17.90
CA ASP A 246 -20.77 -10.30 18.86
C ASP A 246 -21.53 -9.15 18.18
N GLU A 247 -22.78 -8.92 18.62
CA GLU A 247 -23.66 -7.96 17.95
C GLU A 247 -23.21 -6.52 18.17
N GLN A 248 -22.76 -6.18 19.38
CA GLN A 248 -22.28 -4.83 19.67
C GLN A 248 -21.00 -4.51 18.92
N ASP A 249 -20.07 -5.47 18.84
CA ASP A 249 -18.85 -5.34 18.04
C ASP A 249 -19.19 -5.20 16.55
N PHE A 250 -20.15 -5.99 16.05
CA PHE A 250 -20.60 -5.87 14.66
C PHE A 250 -21.19 -4.48 14.38
N GLU A 251 -22.11 -4.00 15.22
CA GLU A 251 -22.69 -2.66 15.06
C GLU A 251 -21.62 -1.56 15.05
N MET A 252 -20.59 -1.72 15.88
CA MET A 252 -19.52 -0.75 16.01
C MET A 252 -18.57 -0.71 14.78
N TYR A 253 -18.23 -1.88 14.21
CA TYR A 253 -17.13 -2.00 13.24
C TYR A 253 -17.56 -2.44 11.83
N ASN A 254 -18.87 -2.64 11.56
CA ASN A 254 -19.35 -3.18 10.28
C ASN A 254 -19.02 -2.32 9.05
N ASN A 255 -18.76 -1.03 9.26
CA ASN A 255 -18.46 -0.10 8.17
C ASN A 255 -16.95 0.00 7.81
N VAL A 256 -16.06 -0.54 8.64
CA VAL A 256 -14.61 -0.32 8.50
C VAL A 256 -14.07 -0.80 7.16
N VAL A 257 -14.38 -2.02 6.75
CA VAL A 257 -13.92 -2.56 5.46
C VAL A 257 -14.50 -1.79 4.29
N THR A 258 -15.77 -1.46 4.34
CA THR A 258 -16.42 -0.62 3.32
C THR A 258 -15.72 0.72 3.16
N MET A 259 -15.43 1.40 4.27
CA MET A 259 -14.74 2.68 4.25
C MET A 259 -13.28 2.55 3.82
N ALA A 260 -12.61 1.43 4.09
CA ALA A 260 -11.27 1.18 3.58
C ALA A 260 -11.22 1.21 2.05
N TYR A 261 -12.17 0.57 1.39
CA TYR A 261 -12.28 0.61 -0.08
C TYR A 261 -12.62 2.01 -0.60
N GLN A 262 -13.55 2.71 0.05
CA GLN A 262 -13.88 4.10 -0.34
C GLN A 262 -12.68 5.05 -0.12
N PHE A 263 -11.91 4.86 0.94
CA PHE A 263 -10.69 5.62 1.18
C PHE A 263 -9.66 5.40 0.05
N HIS A 264 -9.49 4.17 -0.40
CA HIS A 264 -8.64 3.85 -1.55
C HIS A 264 -9.18 4.45 -2.87
N ASP A 265 -10.49 4.50 -3.04
CA ASP A 265 -11.11 5.15 -4.18
C ASP A 265 -10.84 6.66 -4.23
N ILE A 266 -10.92 7.34 -3.09
CA ILE A 266 -10.56 8.77 -2.96
C ILE A 266 -9.08 9.00 -3.31
N MET A 267 -8.19 8.16 -2.79
CA MET A 267 -6.76 8.23 -3.10
C MET A 267 -6.47 7.97 -4.58
N LEU A 268 -7.16 7.00 -5.18
CA LEU A 268 -7.10 6.75 -6.62
C LEU A 268 -7.52 7.98 -7.41
N GLY A 269 -8.64 8.62 -7.04
CA GLY A 269 -9.10 9.85 -7.67
C GLY A 269 -8.03 10.93 -7.69
N ALA A 270 -7.38 11.18 -6.56
CA ALA A 270 -6.29 12.15 -6.45
C ALA A 270 -5.07 11.78 -7.31
N MET A 271 -4.73 10.51 -7.43
CA MET A 271 -3.63 10.07 -8.31
C MET A 271 -3.99 10.22 -9.79
N MET A 272 -5.25 9.92 -10.15
CA MET A 272 -5.73 10.03 -11.54
C MET A 272 -5.78 11.48 -12.06
N GLU A 273 -5.88 12.47 -11.17
CA GLU A 273 -5.78 13.89 -11.55
C GLU A 273 -4.35 14.32 -11.93
N MET A 274 -3.34 13.51 -11.59
CA MET A 274 -1.92 13.81 -11.85
C MET A 274 -1.34 13.08 -13.06
N VAL A 275 -2.12 12.23 -13.70
CA VAL A 275 -1.70 11.49 -14.91
C VAL A 275 -2.33 12.09 -16.15
N ASP A 276 -1.61 11.97 -17.27
CA ASP A 276 -2.04 12.41 -18.60
C ASP A 276 -2.53 11.25 -19.47
N ASP A 277 -3.08 11.53 -20.63
CA ASP A 277 -3.59 10.55 -21.59
C ASP A 277 -2.49 9.63 -22.18
N GLU A 278 -1.21 9.97 -21.97
CA GLU A 278 -0.07 9.17 -22.42
C GLU A 278 0.44 8.22 -21.31
N THR A 279 -0.21 8.24 -20.15
CA THR A 279 0.12 7.37 -19.01
C THR A 279 -0.78 6.14 -18.99
N THR A 280 -0.18 4.95 -19.02
CA THR A 280 -0.90 3.71 -18.73
C THR A 280 -0.95 3.49 -17.22
N VAL A 281 -2.15 3.39 -16.67
CA VAL A 281 -2.37 3.07 -15.25
C VAL A 281 -2.81 1.63 -15.10
N ILE A 282 -2.22 0.91 -14.16
CA ILE A 282 -2.53 -0.49 -13.85
C ILE A 282 -2.79 -0.58 -12.35
N ILE A 283 -3.95 -1.12 -11.95
CA ILE A 283 -4.27 -1.46 -10.55
C ILE A 283 -4.20 -2.98 -10.42
N VAL A 284 -3.52 -3.47 -9.39
CA VAL A 284 -3.33 -4.91 -9.13
C VAL A 284 -3.71 -5.22 -7.70
#